data_15f3e09eebc36dbad387d42cd76a32cf
#
_entry.id   15f3e09eebc36dbad387d42cd76a32cf
#
_cell.length_a   1.000
_cell.length_b   1.000
_cell.length_c   1.000
_cell.angle_alpha   90.00
_cell.angle_beta   90.00
_cell.angle_gamma   90.00
#
_symmetry.space_group_name_H-M   'P 1'
#
loop_
_entity.id
_entity.type
_entity.pdbx_description
1 polymer ?
#
loop_
_entity_poly.entity_id
_entity_poly.type
_entity_poly.pdbx_seq_one_letter_code
_entity_poly.pdbx_strand_id
1 'polypeptide(L)'
;MRCVWIFFFLVVLQSWVHACEPAVGTQAKSSTSAAKAPLNINVADVVELQRLSGIGAVKARAIVDYRQAHGAFASVDELLEVKGIGKGLLQRNRALLTVD
;
A
#
# COMPACT_ATOMS: atom_id res chain seq x y z
N MET A 1 -51.29 -33.67 -15.01
CA MET A 1 -50.40 -32.74 -15.73
C MET A 1 -50.32 -31.37 -15.14
N ARG A 2 -50.87 -31.18 -14.04
CA ARG A 2 -50.84 -29.82 -13.44
C ARG A 2 -49.81 -29.65 -12.36
N CYS A 3 -49.16 -30.71 -11.98
CA CYS A 3 -48.20 -30.60 -10.92
C CYS A 3 -46.74 -30.48 -11.38
N VAL A 4 -46.53 -30.61 -12.65
CA VAL A 4 -45.16 -30.59 -13.16
C VAL A 4 -44.65 -29.14 -13.35
N TRP A 5 -45.57 -28.24 -13.44
CA TRP A 5 -45.17 -26.85 -13.65
C TRP A 5 -44.78 -26.12 -12.38
N ILE A 6 -45.18 -26.68 -11.27
CA ILE A 6 -44.88 -26.01 -10.01
C ILE A 6 -43.47 -26.31 -9.57
N PHE A 7 -42.97 -27.46 -10.02
CA PHE A 7 -41.60 -27.80 -9.63
C PHE A 7 -40.54 -27.08 -10.44
N PHE A 8 -40.93 -26.60 -11.59
CA PHE A 8 -39.97 -25.90 -12.43
C PHE A 8 -39.76 -24.47 -11.99
N PHE A 9 -40.70 -23.94 -11.25
CA PHE A 9 -40.60 -22.56 -10.83
C PHE A 9 -39.83 -22.41 -9.54
N LEU A 10 -39.64 -23.51 -8.85
CA LEU A 10 -38.99 -23.41 -7.57
C LEU A 10 -37.49 -23.59 -7.66
N VAL A 11 -37.02 -24.00 -8.80
CA VAL A 11 -35.58 -24.21 -8.98
C VAL A 11 -34.87 -22.96 -9.46
N VAL A 12 -35.60 -22.00 -9.93
CA VAL A 12 -34.99 -20.81 -10.50
C VAL A 12 -34.67 -19.75 -9.46
N LEU A 13 -35.20 -19.95 -8.28
CA LEU A 13 -35.00 -18.93 -7.27
C LEU A 13 -33.79 -19.12 -6.40
N GLN A 14 -33.04 -20.12 -6.69
CA GLN A 14 -31.88 -20.36 -5.82
C GLN A 14 -30.57 -19.92 -6.37
N SER A 15 -30.58 -19.23 -7.45
CA SER A 15 -29.33 -18.89 -8.06
C SER A 15 -28.82 -17.51 -7.75
N TRP A 16 -29.38 -16.89 -6.81
CA TRP A 16 -28.97 -15.50 -6.62
C TRP A 16 -28.33 -15.19 -5.30
N VAL A 17 -27.78 -16.20 -4.72
CA VAL A 17 -27.20 -15.91 -3.47
C VAL A 17 -25.76 -15.91 -3.49
N HIS A 18 -25.19 -15.55 -4.54
CA HIS A 18 -23.82 -15.62 -4.57
C HIS A 18 -23.24 -14.39 -4.59
N ALA A 19 -23.64 -13.51 -4.06
CA ALA A 19 -23.06 -12.44 -4.28
C ALA A 19 -22.36 -11.93 -3.34
N CYS A 20 -21.68 -11.26 -3.40
CA CYS A 20 -21.07 -10.66 -2.42
C CYS A 20 -20.24 -11.21 -1.56
N GLU A 21 -19.35 -11.63 -1.92
CA GLU A 21 -18.30 -11.89 -1.22
C GLU A 21 -17.60 -10.72 -1.13
N PRO A 22 -17.50 -10.08 -0.24
CA PRO A 22 -16.77 -8.96 -0.11
C PRO A 22 -15.41 -9.28 -0.07
N ALA A 23 -14.83 -8.89 -0.87
CA ALA A 23 -13.55 -9.21 -0.89
C ALA A 23 -12.88 -8.48 -0.01
N VAL A 24 -13.04 -8.55 1.00
CA VAL A 24 -12.49 -7.84 1.77
C VAL A 24 -11.38 -8.14 2.18
N GLY A 25 -10.81 -7.72 2.51
CA GLY A 25 -9.84 -8.03 3.14
C GLY A 25 -8.78 -8.01 2.81
N THR A 26 -8.56 -8.08 2.49
CA THR A 26 -7.50 -8.29 2.07
C THR A 26 -6.57 -7.50 2.43
N GLN A 27 -6.40 -6.66 2.34
CA GLN A 27 -5.42 -6.02 2.57
C GLN A 27 -4.85 -5.90 3.58
N ALA A 28 -5.09 -6.01 4.13
CA ALA A 28 -4.64 -5.85 5.23
C ALA A 28 -3.41 -6.04 5.46
N LYS A 29 -2.89 -6.45 5.34
CA LYS A 29 -1.84 -6.76 5.71
C LYS A 29 -1.07 -6.09 6.13
N SER A 30 -0.72 -5.85 6.19
CA SER A 30 0.02 -5.26 6.55
C SER A 30 0.57 -5.03 7.50
N SER A 31 1.07 -4.80 7.61
CA SER A 31 1.47 -4.39 8.50
C SER A 31 2.03 -4.58 9.41
N THR A 32 2.17 -4.73 9.85
CA THR A 32 2.47 -5.06 10.84
C THR A 32 3.63 -5.09 11.23
N SER A 33 3.90 -4.70 11.87
CA SER A 33 4.91 -4.92 12.58
C SER A 33 6.11 -4.84 12.27
N ALA A 34 6.41 -4.92 11.61
CA ALA A 34 7.65 -4.93 11.30
C ALA A 34 8.33 -3.89 11.81
N ALA A 35 8.16 -3.48 12.79
CA ALA A 35 8.81 -2.49 13.25
C ALA A 35 10.17 -2.33 13.05
N LYS A 36 10.96 -3.18 12.92
CA LYS A 36 12.29 -2.98 12.77
C LYS A 36 12.81 -3.29 11.46
N ALA A 37 12.05 -3.71 10.51
CA ALA A 37 12.56 -4.01 9.18
C ALA A 37 12.84 -2.72 8.43
N PRO A 38 13.89 -2.67 7.64
CA PRO A 38 14.17 -1.50 6.85
C PRO A 38 13.03 -1.22 5.88
N LEU A 39 12.77 0.04 5.67
CA LEU A 39 11.70 0.47 4.79
C LEU A 39 12.25 0.72 3.39
N ASN A 40 11.70 0.03 2.41
CA ASN A 40 12.15 0.21 1.04
C ASN A 40 11.48 1.45 0.43
N ILE A 41 12.29 2.46 0.17
CA ILE A 41 11.76 3.73 -0.32
C ILE A 41 11.20 3.65 -1.75
N ASN A 42 11.52 2.61 -2.46
CA ASN A 42 11.01 2.46 -3.83
C ASN A 42 9.60 1.90 -3.86
N VAL A 43 9.16 1.26 -2.81
CA VAL A 43 7.82 0.69 -2.77
C VAL A 43 6.96 1.22 -1.63
N ALA A 44 7.54 1.92 -0.68
CA ALA A 44 6.79 2.43 0.45
C ALA A 44 5.75 3.44 0.02
N ASP A 45 4.62 3.41 0.66
CA ASP A 45 3.57 4.37 0.36
C ASP A 45 3.71 5.61 1.26
N VAL A 46 2.86 6.57 1.05
CA VAL A 46 2.91 7.84 1.80
C VAL A 46 2.76 7.59 3.30
N VAL A 47 1.92 6.67 3.68
CA VAL A 47 1.68 6.39 5.10
C VAL A 47 2.90 5.74 5.74
N GLU A 48 3.51 4.81 5.05
CA GLU A 48 4.71 4.17 5.55
C GLU A 48 5.87 5.13 5.68
N LEU A 49 6.03 6.01 4.70
CA LEU A 49 7.08 7.01 4.74
C LEU A 49 6.91 8.00 5.89
N GLN A 50 5.69 8.24 6.31
CA GLN A 50 5.46 9.14 7.44
C GLN A 50 5.91 8.55 8.78
N ARG A 51 6.22 7.28 8.83
CA ARG A 51 6.74 6.67 10.05
C ARG A 51 8.19 7.05 10.30
N LEU A 52 8.84 7.61 9.30
CA LEU A 52 10.21 8.04 9.45
C LEU A 52 10.28 9.34 10.25
N SER A 53 11.36 9.49 11.00
CA SER A 53 11.52 10.66 11.83
C SER A 53 11.60 11.92 11.00
N GLY A 54 10.76 12.87 11.32
CA GLY A 54 10.80 14.15 10.63
C GLY A 54 10.15 14.17 9.26
N ILE A 55 9.53 13.09 8.86
CA ILE A 55 8.85 13.03 7.57
C ILE A 55 7.34 13.04 7.79
N GLY A 56 6.73 14.13 7.40
CA GLY A 56 5.28 14.23 7.46
C GLY A 56 4.67 13.96 6.10
N ALA A 57 3.38 14.23 5.98
CA ALA A 57 2.65 13.97 4.75
C ALA A 57 3.24 14.66 3.52
N VAL A 58 3.68 15.88 3.67
CA VAL A 58 4.22 16.65 2.55
C VAL A 58 5.52 16.05 2.03
N LYS A 59 6.42 15.70 2.95
CA LYS A 59 7.70 15.13 2.54
C LYS A 59 7.53 13.70 2.01
N ALA A 60 6.64 12.94 2.62
CA ALA A 60 6.34 11.60 2.14
C ALA A 60 5.79 11.64 0.72
N ARG A 61 4.92 12.62 0.46
CA ARG A 61 4.38 12.77 -0.87
C ARG A 61 5.47 13.18 -1.84
N ALA A 62 6.36 14.06 -1.43
CA ALA A 62 7.45 14.50 -2.29
C ALA A 62 8.36 13.32 -2.69
N ILE A 63 8.58 12.38 -1.79
CA ILE A 63 9.36 11.19 -2.10
C ILE A 63 8.67 10.34 -3.16
N VAL A 64 7.37 10.12 -2.99
CA VAL A 64 6.60 9.33 -3.95
C VAL A 64 6.58 10.04 -5.31
N ASP A 65 6.36 11.34 -5.31
CA ASP A 65 6.32 12.10 -6.56
C ASP A 65 7.67 12.08 -7.27
N TYR A 66 8.75 12.15 -6.52
CA TYR A 66 10.09 12.10 -7.10
C TYR A 66 10.33 10.77 -7.80
N ARG A 67 10.02 9.66 -7.13
CA ARG A 67 10.26 8.36 -7.76
C ARG A 67 9.36 8.12 -8.96
N GLN A 68 8.19 8.72 -8.99
CA GLN A 68 7.31 8.58 -10.14
C GLN A 68 7.82 9.42 -11.32
N ALA A 69 8.44 10.53 -11.05
CA ALA A 69 8.94 11.40 -12.09
C ALA A 69 10.33 10.99 -12.60
N HIS A 70 11.16 10.48 -11.73
CA HIS A 70 12.56 10.19 -12.06
C HIS A 70 12.91 8.71 -12.04
N GLY A 71 11.98 7.87 -11.63
CA GLY A 71 12.26 6.45 -11.49
C GLY A 71 12.68 6.07 -10.10
N ALA A 72 12.93 4.80 -9.91
CA ALA A 72 13.31 4.28 -8.61
C ALA A 72 14.61 4.87 -8.12
N PHE A 73 14.73 4.99 -6.83
CA PHE A 73 15.98 5.46 -6.23
C PHE A 73 17.05 4.37 -6.35
N ALA A 74 18.22 4.75 -6.79
CA ALA A 74 19.34 3.82 -6.87
C ALA A 74 20.04 3.68 -5.53
N SER A 75 19.95 4.69 -4.69
CA SER A 75 20.53 4.62 -3.37
C SER A 75 19.72 5.48 -2.40
N VAL A 76 19.89 5.22 -1.13
CA VAL A 76 19.23 6.00 -0.10
C VAL A 76 19.67 7.46 -0.16
N ASP A 77 20.90 7.71 -0.58
CA ASP A 77 21.41 9.06 -0.66
C ASP A 77 20.68 9.92 -1.69
N GLU A 78 20.04 9.31 -2.64
CA GLU A 78 19.26 10.07 -3.62
C GLU A 78 18.08 10.80 -3.00
N LEU A 79 17.70 10.45 -1.80
CA LEU A 79 16.66 11.19 -1.10
C LEU A 79 17.03 12.65 -0.90
N LEU A 80 18.31 12.97 -0.96
CA LEU A 80 18.73 14.37 -0.85
C LEU A 80 18.26 15.21 -2.03
N GLU A 81 17.91 14.58 -3.14
CA GLU A 81 17.39 15.28 -4.28
C GLU A 81 15.91 15.62 -4.11
N VAL A 82 15.26 15.00 -3.16
CA VAL A 82 13.86 15.27 -2.91
C VAL A 82 13.70 16.54 -2.12
N LYS A 83 12.82 17.41 -2.57
CA LYS A 83 12.60 18.66 -1.91
C LYS A 83 12.17 18.44 -0.47
N GLY A 84 12.79 19.11 0.44
CA GLY A 84 12.45 19.02 1.86
C GLY A 84 13.24 17.98 2.64
N ILE A 85 14.10 17.22 1.99
CA ILE A 85 14.91 16.22 2.66
C ILE A 85 16.35 16.66 2.69
N GLY A 86 16.86 16.94 3.86
CA GLY A 86 18.25 17.34 4.04
C GLY A 86 19.08 16.25 4.65
N LYS A 87 20.37 16.51 4.77
CA LYS A 87 21.29 15.52 5.29
C LYS A 87 20.96 15.08 6.72
N GLY A 88 20.55 16.01 7.56
CA GLY A 88 20.20 15.65 8.93
C GLY A 88 19.03 14.70 9.00
N LEU A 89 18.05 14.95 8.15
CA LEU A 89 16.87 14.11 8.12
C LEU A 89 17.23 12.73 7.57
N LEU A 90 18.05 12.70 6.55
CA LEU A 90 18.49 11.43 5.98
C LEU A 90 19.28 10.62 6.98
N GLN A 91 20.19 11.25 7.69
CA GLN A 91 21.01 10.54 8.65
C GLN A 91 20.21 9.93 9.79
N ARG A 92 19.17 10.62 10.23
CA ARG A 92 18.34 10.09 11.30
C ARG A 92 17.63 8.81 10.87
N ASN A 93 17.32 8.70 9.61
CA ASN A 93 16.52 7.58 9.13
C ASN A 93 17.33 6.55 8.35
N ARG A 94 18.61 6.83 8.11
CA ARG A 94 19.41 5.98 7.24
C ARG A 94 19.41 4.51 7.61
N ALA A 95 19.46 4.22 8.88
CA ALA A 95 19.47 2.84 9.34
C ALA A 95 18.13 2.12 9.09
N LEU A 96 17.09 2.89 8.83
CA LEU A 96 15.77 2.33 8.62
C LEU A 96 15.38 2.30 7.15
N LEU A 97 16.25 2.73 6.25
CA LEU A 97 15.92 2.86 4.84
C LEU A 97 16.71 1.89 3.98
N THR A 98 16.08 1.45 2.92
CA THR A 98 16.75 0.61 1.94
C THR A 98 16.18 0.90 0.55
N VAL A 99 16.89 0.46 -0.49
CA VAL A 99 16.43 0.61 -1.85
C VAL A 99 16.60 -0.73 -2.52
N ASP A 100 15.71 -1.56 -2.56
CA ASP A 100 15.85 -2.85 -3.24
C ASP A 100 15.10 -2.88 -4.54
#